data_3a930c04b42f6a0f17d1cd9e19f76dcc
#
_entry.id   3a930c04b42f6a0f17d1cd9e19f76dcc
#
_cell.length_a   1.000
_cell.length_b   1.000
_cell.length_c   1.000
_cell.angle_alpha   90.00
_cell.angle_beta   90.00
_cell.angle_gamma   90.00
#
_symmetry.space_group_name_H-M   'P 1'
#
loop_
_entity.id
_entity.type
_entity.pdbx_description
1 polymer ?
#
loop_
_entity_poly.entity_id
_entity_poly.type
_entity_poly.pdbx_seq_one_letter_code
_entity_poly.pdbx_strand_id
1 'polypeptide(L)'
;PKAEEEKSKGSAVDMSSKGRQVPVNDAEYNRIWSSVCAVLDRAKKKAVLSCIRNGRVVYIGETEFILALPTEFMVKRANREDYYTCVDEALAQVLGKGYHMRSYLEGDSELSAYEKKKTDSDIKSDLPPTKDTEKEPVLIEQVEGSHEPVAIERQDIPQGEREALEA
;
A
#
# COMPACT_ATOMS: atom_id res chain seq x y z
N PRO A 1 -14.52 -51.69 -15.45
CA PRO A 1 -13.85 -50.42 -15.34
C PRO A 1 -14.09 -49.82 -13.97
N LYS A 2 -13.01 -49.80 -13.19
CA LYS A 2 -13.03 -49.23 -11.85
C LYS A 2 -12.65 -47.77 -11.93
N ALA A 3 -13.55 -46.90 -11.49
CA ALA A 3 -13.24 -45.52 -11.21
C ALA A 3 -12.44 -45.45 -9.91
N GLU A 4 -11.19 -45.02 -9.97
CA GLU A 4 -10.41 -44.71 -8.78
C GLU A 4 -10.74 -43.30 -8.34
N GLU A 5 -11.38 -43.24 -7.17
CA GLU A 5 -11.62 -42.07 -6.38
C GLU A 5 -10.31 -41.57 -5.79
N GLU A 6 -9.69 -40.59 -6.41
CA GLU A 6 -8.61 -39.85 -5.75
C GLU A 6 -9.19 -38.85 -4.74
N LYS A 7 -9.15 -39.29 -3.51
CA LYS A 7 -9.48 -38.55 -2.31
C LYS A 7 -8.42 -37.48 -2.05
N SER A 8 -8.61 -36.32 -2.64
CA SER A 8 -7.86 -35.11 -2.31
C SER A 8 -8.14 -34.75 -0.85
N LYS A 9 -7.22 -35.10 0.05
CA LYS A 9 -7.18 -34.62 1.43
C LYS A 9 -6.89 -33.11 1.39
N GLY A 10 -7.94 -32.30 1.48
CA GLY A 10 -7.82 -30.92 1.81
C GLY A 10 -7.23 -30.79 3.21
N SER A 11 -5.99 -30.33 3.31
CA SER A 11 -5.41 -29.87 4.56
C SER A 11 -6.25 -28.69 5.04
N ALA A 12 -7.14 -28.96 5.99
CA ALA A 12 -7.73 -27.93 6.81
C ALA A 12 -6.58 -27.35 7.66
N VAL A 13 -6.09 -26.18 7.25
CA VAL A 13 -5.20 -25.39 8.10
C VAL A 13 -6.09 -24.80 9.17
N ASP A 14 -6.00 -25.39 10.36
CA ASP A 14 -6.60 -24.86 11.57
C ASP A 14 -6.02 -23.47 11.86
N MET A 15 -6.77 -22.45 11.46
CA MET A 15 -6.51 -21.06 11.79
C MET A 15 -7.09 -20.75 13.16
N SER A 16 -6.57 -21.45 14.19
CA SER A 16 -6.79 -21.06 15.56
C SER A 16 -6.18 -19.69 15.81
N SER A 17 -7.02 -18.78 16.18
CA SER A 17 -6.84 -17.37 16.52
C SER A 17 -5.58 -17.11 17.37
N LYS A 18 -4.43 -17.04 16.73
CA LYS A 18 -3.24 -16.38 17.26
C LYS A 18 -3.16 -15.01 16.64
N GLY A 19 -3.05 -14.00 17.48
CA GLY A 19 -3.03 -12.59 17.21
C GLY A 19 -2.69 -12.20 15.78
N ARG A 20 -3.57 -11.40 15.19
CA ARG A 20 -3.50 -10.89 13.82
C ARG A 20 -2.11 -10.30 13.56
N GLN A 21 -1.20 -11.11 13.04
CA GLN A 21 0.09 -10.63 12.57
C GLN A 21 -0.14 -9.93 11.25
N VAL A 22 0.11 -8.62 11.24
CA VAL A 22 0.15 -7.85 10.00
C VAL A 22 1.32 -8.38 9.18
N PRO A 23 1.10 -8.84 7.95
CA PRO A 23 2.17 -9.36 7.11
C PRO A 23 3.17 -8.24 6.77
N VAL A 24 4.45 -8.54 6.94
CA VAL A 24 5.53 -7.53 6.94
C VAL A 24 6.34 -7.55 5.64
N ASN A 25 6.22 -8.58 4.79
CA ASN A 25 7.05 -8.69 3.59
C ASN A 25 6.27 -8.93 2.30
N ASP A 26 6.88 -8.60 1.17
CA ASP A 26 6.28 -8.73 -0.17
C ASP A 26 5.89 -10.17 -0.52
N ALA A 27 6.61 -11.16 -0.02
CA ALA A 27 6.29 -12.56 -0.27
C ALA A 27 4.98 -12.96 0.40
N GLU A 28 4.73 -12.47 1.62
CA GLU A 28 3.46 -12.68 2.32
C GLU A 28 2.32 -11.91 1.65
N TYR A 29 2.56 -10.69 1.20
CA TYR A 29 1.58 -9.91 0.45
C TYR A 29 1.14 -10.64 -0.82
N ASN A 30 2.08 -11.18 -1.57
CA ASN A 30 1.79 -11.96 -2.78
C ASN A 30 1.05 -13.27 -2.47
N ARG A 31 1.39 -13.93 -1.36
CA ARG A 31 0.69 -15.15 -0.91
C ARG A 31 -0.77 -14.84 -0.55
N ILE A 32 -1.00 -13.80 0.23
CA ILE A 32 -2.33 -13.35 0.62
C ILE A 32 -3.12 -12.95 -0.63
N TRP A 33 -2.51 -12.18 -1.52
CA TRP A 33 -3.14 -11.76 -2.76
C TRP A 33 -3.55 -12.95 -3.66
N SER A 34 -2.68 -13.93 -3.81
CA SER A 34 -2.99 -15.16 -4.54
C SER A 34 -4.16 -15.90 -3.91
N SER A 35 -4.26 -15.93 -2.59
CA SER A 35 -5.36 -16.55 -1.87
C SER A 35 -6.68 -15.80 -2.09
N VAL A 36 -6.65 -14.47 -2.05
CA VAL A 36 -7.81 -13.61 -2.35
C VAL A 36 -8.30 -13.82 -3.79
N CYS A 37 -7.38 -13.84 -4.75
CA CYS A 37 -7.71 -14.14 -6.14
C CYS A 37 -8.34 -15.52 -6.31
N ALA A 38 -7.84 -16.54 -5.61
CA ALA A 38 -8.40 -17.88 -5.62
C ALA A 38 -9.82 -17.96 -5.02
N VAL A 39 -10.08 -17.18 -3.97
CA VAL A 39 -11.44 -17.07 -3.39
C VAL A 39 -12.40 -16.43 -4.38
N LEU A 40 -11.99 -15.34 -5.05
CA LEU A 40 -12.81 -14.66 -6.06
C LEU A 40 -13.08 -15.54 -7.29
N ASP A 41 -12.11 -16.32 -7.70
CA ASP A 41 -12.28 -17.28 -8.81
C ASP A 41 -13.28 -18.39 -8.44
N ARG A 42 -13.13 -18.95 -7.25
CA ARG A 42 -14.08 -19.93 -6.70
C ARG A 42 -15.49 -19.39 -6.55
N ALA A 43 -15.61 -18.12 -6.15
CA ALA A 43 -16.89 -17.42 -6.08
C ALA A 43 -17.44 -16.99 -7.47
N LYS A 44 -16.74 -17.33 -8.55
CA LYS A 44 -17.07 -17.00 -9.94
C LYS A 44 -17.18 -15.49 -10.21
N LYS A 45 -16.49 -14.66 -9.43
CA LYS A 45 -16.43 -13.20 -9.59
C LYS A 45 -15.41 -12.78 -10.66
N LYS A 46 -15.50 -13.35 -11.85
CA LYS A 46 -14.53 -13.19 -12.94
C LYS A 46 -14.34 -11.75 -13.39
N ALA A 47 -15.40 -10.94 -13.39
CA ALA A 47 -15.31 -9.53 -13.76
C ALA A 47 -14.48 -8.71 -12.75
N VAL A 48 -14.67 -8.98 -11.46
CA VAL A 48 -13.87 -8.38 -10.40
C VAL A 48 -12.42 -8.83 -10.53
N LEU A 49 -12.20 -10.14 -10.61
CA LEU A 49 -10.88 -10.74 -10.72
C LEU A 49 -10.10 -10.22 -11.93
N SER A 50 -10.72 -10.08 -13.10
CA SER A 50 -10.05 -9.55 -14.29
C SER A 50 -9.62 -8.09 -14.13
N CYS A 51 -10.35 -7.32 -13.33
CA CYS A 51 -10.03 -5.93 -13.06
C CYS A 51 -8.83 -5.78 -12.11
N ILE A 52 -8.77 -6.61 -11.06
CA ILE A 52 -7.80 -6.45 -9.98
C ILE A 52 -6.58 -7.39 -10.08
N ARG A 53 -6.64 -8.43 -10.91
CA ARG A 53 -5.63 -9.48 -11.01
C ARG A 53 -4.21 -8.96 -11.26
N ASN A 54 -4.09 -7.89 -12.04
CA ASN A 54 -2.80 -7.27 -12.36
C ASN A 54 -2.37 -6.22 -11.32
N GLY A 55 -3.14 -6.08 -10.23
CA GLY A 55 -2.81 -5.18 -9.15
C GLY A 55 -1.67 -5.70 -8.29
N ARG A 56 -0.86 -4.77 -7.78
CA ARG A 56 0.19 -5.02 -6.81
C ARG A 56 -0.30 -4.61 -5.42
N VAL A 57 -0.17 -5.50 -4.45
CA VAL A 57 -0.44 -5.15 -3.05
C VAL A 57 0.68 -4.27 -2.52
N VAL A 58 0.32 -3.09 -2.04
CA VAL A 58 1.27 -2.09 -1.54
C VAL A 58 1.37 -2.14 -0.02
N TYR A 59 0.22 -2.23 0.65
CA TYR A 59 0.15 -2.20 2.09
C TYR A 59 -1.03 -3.02 2.61
N ILE A 60 -0.81 -3.75 3.69
CA ILE A 60 -1.85 -4.44 4.46
C ILE A 60 -1.73 -3.96 5.90
N GLY A 61 -2.69 -3.16 6.33
CA GLY A 61 -2.80 -2.68 7.70
C GLY A 61 -3.71 -3.55 8.56
N GLU A 62 -4.19 -3.01 9.65
CA GLU A 62 -5.13 -3.70 10.54
C GLU A 62 -6.54 -3.83 9.93
N THR A 63 -6.97 -2.82 9.19
CA THR A 63 -8.29 -2.75 8.55
C THR A 63 -8.23 -2.28 7.10
N GLU A 64 -7.06 -1.89 6.61
CA GLU A 64 -6.85 -1.37 5.27
C GLU A 64 -6.08 -2.35 4.42
N PHE A 65 -6.54 -2.50 3.18
CA PHE A 65 -5.87 -3.28 2.15
C PHE A 65 -5.66 -2.40 0.93
N ILE A 66 -4.41 -2.04 0.65
CA ILE A 66 -4.07 -1.09 -0.41
C ILE A 66 -3.50 -1.79 -1.62
N LEU A 67 -4.14 -1.56 -2.76
CA LEU A 67 -3.81 -2.15 -4.05
C LEU A 67 -3.41 -1.06 -5.04
N ALA A 68 -2.27 -1.21 -5.70
CA ALA A 68 -1.89 -0.40 -6.84
C ALA A 68 -2.34 -1.05 -8.15
N LEU A 69 -2.99 -0.30 -9.01
CA LEU A 69 -3.48 -0.76 -10.31
C LEU A 69 -2.82 0.03 -11.45
N PRO A 70 -2.56 -0.60 -12.59
CA PRO A 70 -1.79 0.02 -13.67
C PRO A 70 -2.54 1.09 -14.46
N THR A 71 -3.86 1.13 -14.37
CA THR A 71 -4.68 2.10 -15.12
C THR A 71 -5.76 2.75 -14.26
N GLU A 72 -6.02 4.02 -14.53
CA GLU A 72 -7.07 4.79 -13.86
C GLU A 72 -8.47 4.17 -14.04
N PHE A 73 -8.71 3.58 -15.19
CA PHE A 73 -9.97 2.87 -15.46
C PHE A 73 -10.19 1.70 -14.49
N MET A 74 -9.12 0.91 -14.23
CA MET A 74 -9.18 -0.19 -13.27
C MET A 74 -9.37 0.32 -11.84
N VAL A 75 -8.70 1.43 -11.47
CA VAL A 75 -8.86 2.07 -10.16
C VAL A 75 -10.30 2.52 -9.93
N LYS A 76 -10.87 3.25 -10.87
CA LYS A 76 -12.27 3.70 -10.80
C LYS A 76 -13.25 2.54 -10.69
N ARG A 77 -12.96 1.46 -11.40
CA ARG A 77 -13.81 0.28 -11.40
C ARG A 77 -13.67 -0.55 -10.12
N ALA A 78 -12.46 -0.72 -9.62
CA ALA A 78 -12.18 -1.46 -8.40
C ALA A 78 -12.73 -0.76 -7.14
N ASN A 79 -12.77 0.58 -7.15
CA ASN A 79 -13.33 1.39 -6.06
C ASN A 79 -14.87 1.51 -6.11
N ARG A 80 -15.53 0.85 -7.05
CA ARG A 80 -17.00 0.77 -7.04
C ARG A 80 -17.47 -0.22 -5.97
N GLU A 81 -18.60 0.09 -5.37
CA GLU A 81 -19.19 -0.70 -4.28
C GLU A 81 -19.37 -2.19 -4.63
N ASP A 82 -19.86 -2.47 -5.82
CA ASP A 82 -20.06 -3.82 -6.33
C ASP A 82 -18.74 -4.61 -6.49
N TYR A 83 -17.61 -3.93 -6.68
CA TYR A 83 -16.28 -4.54 -6.81
C TYR A 83 -15.56 -4.67 -5.48
N TYR A 84 -15.41 -3.58 -4.72
CA TYR A 84 -14.68 -3.66 -3.46
C TYR A 84 -15.37 -4.55 -2.44
N THR A 85 -16.72 -4.57 -2.39
CA THR A 85 -17.46 -5.47 -1.49
C THR A 85 -17.13 -6.94 -1.75
N CYS A 86 -17.01 -7.34 -3.01
CA CYS A 86 -16.59 -8.71 -3.34
C CYS A 86 -15.17 -9.02 -2.88
N VAL A 87 -14.27 -8.03 -2.96
CA VAL A 87 -12.90 -8.19 -2.50
C VAL A 87 -12.82 -8.20 -0.97
N ASP A 88 -13.59 -7.34 -0.31
CA ASP A 88 -13.68 -7.30 1.16
C ASP A 88 -14.22 -8.63 1.73
N GLU A 89 -15.20 -9.23 1.05
CA GLU A 89 -15.67 -10.58 1.39
C GLU A 89 -14.59 -11.65 1.23
N ALA A 90 -13.79 -11.56 0.17
CA ALA A 90 -12.67 -12.48 -0.05
C ALA A 90 -11.55 -12.26 0.97
N LEU A 91 -11.24 -11.00 1.29
CA LEU A 91 -10.30 -10.63 2.35
C LEU A 91 -10.77 -11.14 3.72
N ALA A 92 -12.07 -11.06 4.00
CA ALA A 92 -12.64 -11.59 5.23
C ALA A 92 -12.46 -13.10 5.37
N GLN A 93 -12.43 -13.83 4.26
CA GLN A 93 -12.16 -15.28 4.27
C GLN A 93 -10.67 -15.61 4.45
N VAL A 94 -9.78 -14.76 3.94
CA VAL A 94 -8.32 -15.00 3.96
C VAL A 94 -7.68 -14.43 5.21
N LEU A 95 -7.99 -13.19 5.57
CA LEU A 95 -7.37 -12.44 6.67
C LEU A 95 -8.30 -12.29 7.89
N GLY A 96 -9.58 -12.50 7.71
CA GLY A 96 -10.60 -12.23 8.73
C GLY A 96 -11.38 -10.94 8.49
N LYS A 97 -12.45 -10.77 9.24
CA LYS A 97 -13.38 -9.63 9.08
C LYS A 97 -12.73 -8.28 9.39
N GLY A 98 -13.22 -7.26 8.74
CA GLY A 98 -12.90 -5.87 9.02
C GLY A 98 -11.85 -5.24 8.10
N TYR A 99 -11.45 -5.92 7.03
CA TYR A 99 -10.62 -5.33 6.00
C TYR A 99 -11.45 -4.61 4.95
N HIS A 100 -10.94 -3.47 4.50
CA HIS A 100 -11.53 -2.69 3.42
C HIS A 100 -10.46 -2.42 2.34
N MET A 101 -10.77 -2.82 1.11
CA MET A 101 -9.89 -2.59 -0.03
C MET A 101 -10.02 -1.16 -0.54
N ARG A 102 -8.88 -0.54 -0.79
CA ARG A 102 -8.78 0.69 -1.58
C ARG A 102 -7.76 0.48 -2.69
N SER A 103 -8.06 1.01 -3.86
CA SER A 103 -7.14 0.95 -4.98
C SER A 103 -6.73 2.34 -5.44
N TYR A 104 -5.47 2.47 -5.81
CA TYR A 104 -4.83 3.70 -6.31
C TYR A 104 -4.11 3.40 -7.62
N LEU A 105 -3.87 4.44 -8.40
CA LEU A 105 -3.07 4.32 -9.62
C LEU A 105 -1.61 4.06 -9.26
N GLU A 106 -0.97 3.16 -9.99
CA GLU A 106 0.46 2.92 -9.83
C GLU A 106 1.27 4.19 -10.11
N GLY A 107 2.10 4.59 -9.14
CA GLY A 107 2.82 5.88 -9.19
C GLY A 107 2.09 7.07 -8.56
N ASP A 108 0.91 6.87 -7.98
CA ASP A 108 0.22 7.92 -7.24
C ASP A 108 1.00 8.32 -5.97
N SER A 109 0.97 9.61 -5.67
CA SER A 109 1.63 10.16 -4.47
C SER A 109 1.07 9.58 -3.16
N GLU A 110 -0.21 9.21 -3.13
CA GLU A 110 -0.82 8.58 -1.97
C GLU A 110 -0.22 7.20 -1.67
N LEU A 111 0.17 6.45 -2.70
CA LEU A 111 0.86 5.17 -2.51
C LEU A 111 2.21 5.31 -1.81
N SER A 112 2.93 6.41 -2.06
CA SER A 112 4.22 6.69 -1.41
C SER A 112 4.09 6.78 0.11
N ALA A 113 2.96 7.26 0.62
CA ALA A 113 2.70 7.31 2.05
C ALA A 113 2.52 5.91 2.65
N TYR A 114 1.88 5.01 1.92
CA TYR A 114 1.70 3.61 2.34
C TYR A 114 2.99 2.79 2.22
N GLU A 115 3.80 3.04 1.20
CA GLU A 115 5.12 2.40 1.05
C GLU A 115 6.07 2.78 2.19
N LYS A 116 6.01 4.04 2.67
CA LYS A 116 6.74 4.48 3.87
C LYS A 116 6.24 3.80 5.14
N LYS A 117 4.93 3.66 5.32
CA LYS A 117 4.35 2.93 6.46
C LYS A 117 4.81 1.48 6.50
N LYS A 118 5.02 0.86 5.35
CA LYS A 118 5.53 -0.50 5.23
C LYS A 118 6.95 -0.61 5.76
N THR A 119 7.84 0.31 5.36
CA THR A 119 9.25 0.34 5.82
C THR A 119 9.38 0.59 7.31
N ASP A 120 8.54 1.43 7.89
CA ASP A 120 8.54 1.68 9.34
C ASP A 120 8.09 0.46 10.16
N SER A 121 7.25 -0.39 9.60
CA SER A 121 6.84 -1.64 10.24
C SER A 121 7.95 -2.70 10.22
N ASP A 122 8.79 -2.72 9.19
CA ASP A 122 9.94 -3.62 9.09
C ASP A 122 11.03 -3.31 10.15
N ILE A 123 11.19 -2.04 10.53
CA ILE A 123 12.23 -1.61 11.48
C ILE A 123 11.84 -1.92 12.94
N LYS A 124 10.55 -2.08 13.23
CA LYS A 124 10.09 -2.35 14.61
C LYS A 124 10.26 -3.77 15.09
N SER A 125 10.65 -4.70 14.22
CA SER A 125 10.78 -6.12 14.55
C SER A 125 12.14 -6.53 15.13
N ASP A 126 13.16 -5.67 15.13
CA ASP A 126 14.53 -6.09 15.42
C ASP A 126 15.28 -5.22 16.44
N LEU A 127 14.57 -4.56 17.35
CA LEU A 127 15.22 -3.88 18.47
C LEU A 127 14.83 -4.53 19.80
N PRO A 128 15.82 -5.11 20.52
CA PRO A 128 15.58 -5.52 21.91
C PRO A 128 15.29 -4.27 22.76
N PRO A 129 14.46 -4.38 23.79
CA PRO A 129 14.12 -3.25 24.64
C PRO A 129 15.38 -2.83 25.41
N THR A 130 16.03 -1.77 25.00
CA THR A 130 17.01 -1.10 25.83
C THR A 130 16.26 -0.28 26.86
N LYS A 131 16.40 -0.74 28.10
CA LYS A 131 16.01 -0.06 29.30
C LYS A 131 16.62 1.33 29.37
N ASP A 132 15.79 2.27 29.79
CA ASP A 132 16.08 3.50 30.51
C ASP A 132 17.56 3.85 30.66
N THR A 133 17.92 4.95 30.06
CA THR A 133 18.94 5.82 30.61
C THR A 133 18.48 7.25 30.41
N GLU A 134 17.85 7.73 31.47
CA GLU A 134 17.71 9.12 31.81
C GLU A 134 19.08 9.81 31.73
N LYS A 135 19.18 10.80 30.85
CA LYS A 135 20.22 11.83 30.96
C LYS A 135 19.75 13.13 30.34
N GLU A 136 19.61 14.05 31.24
CA GLU A 136 19.58 15.50 31.30
C GLU A 136 19.88 16.30 30.03
N PRO A 137 19.21 17.46 29.92
CA PRO A 137 19.38 18.36 28.77
C PRO A 137 20.72 19.04 28.82
N VAL A 138 21.53 18.80 27.82
CA VAL A 138 22.75 19.61 27.59
C VAL A 138 22.33 20.94 27.01
N LEU A 139 22.55 21.98 27.78
CA LEU A 139 22.51 23.38 27.40
C LEU A 139 23.43 23.57 26.19
N ILE A 140 22.86 23.84 25.02
CA ILE A 140 23.63 24.32 23.88
C ILE A 140 23.61 25.83 23.93
N GLU A 141 24.72 26.36 24.27
CA GLU A 141 25.10 27.74 24.25
C GLU A 141 24.88 28.35 22.85
N GLN A 142 24.30 29.52 22.86
CA GLN A 142 24.05 30.38 21.71
C GLN A 142 25.36 30.72 21.03
N VAL A 143 25.48 30.39 19.75
CA VAL A 143 26.44 31.05 18.87
C VAL A 143 25.67 32.03 18.02
N GLU A 144 25.75 33.28 18.37
CA GLU A 144 25.40 34.41 17.51
C GLU A 144 26.32 34.38 16.29
N GLY A 145 25.81 33.99 15.17
CA GLY A 145 26.39 34.17 13.85
C GLY A 145 25.46 35.05 13.02
N SER A 146 25.79 36.34 13.00
CA SER A 146 25.21 37.29 12.08
C SER A 146 25.39 36.80 10.64
N HIS A 147 24.34 36.38 9.99
CA HIS A 147 24.31 36.31 8.55
C HIS A 147 23.30 37.34 8.03
N GLU A 148 23.87 38.38 7.46
CA GLU A 148 23.14 39.37 6.67
C GLU A 148 22.39 38.70 5.54
N PRO A 149 21.14 39.13 5.27
CA PRO A 149 20.41 38.67 4.12
C PRO A 149 21.05 39.24 2.86
N VAL A 150 21.63 38.38 2.04
CA VAL A 150 22.03 38.73 0.68
C VAL A 150 20.77 39.03 -0.10
N ALA A 151 20.61 40.29 -0.45
CA ALA A 151 19.57 40.75 -1.35
C ALA A 151 19.75 40.06 -2.70
N ILE A 152 18.81 39.20 -3.05
CA ILE A 152 18.73 38.65 -4.40
C ILE A 152 18.27 39.78 -5.31
N GLU A 153 19.20 40.33 -6.03
CA GLU A 153 18.98 41.27 -7.11
C GLU A 153 18.07 40.59 -8.16
N ARG A 154 16.89 41.15 -8.29
CA ARG A 154 15.98 40.78 -9.37
C ARG A 154 16.59 41.22 -10.68
N GLN A 155 17.09 40.25 -11.44
CA GLN A 155 17.43 40.53 -12.83
C GLN A 155 16.16 40.79 -13.61
N ASP A 156 16.05 42.04 -14.03
CA ASP A 156 15.11 42.48 -15.03
C ASP A 156 15.18 41.58 -16.27
N ILE A 157 14.08 40.95 -16.60
CA ILE A 157 13.94 40.22 -17.84
C ILE A 157 13.59 41.28 -18.89
N PRO A 158 14.43 41.54 -19.88
CA PRO A 158 14.07 42.43 -20.97
C PRO A 158 12.90 41.82 -21.72
N GLN A 159 11.82 42.56 -21.78
CA GLN A 159 10.70 42.28 -22.66
C GLN A 159 11.18 42.39 -24.10
N GLY A 160 11.47 41.23 -24.67
CA GLY A 160 11.74 41.11 -26.10
C GLY A 160 10.51 41.51 -26.91
N GLU A 161 10.80 42.41 -27.80
CA GLU A 161 9.93 42.96 -28.80
C GLU A 161 8.98 41.94 -29.40
N ARG A 162 7.72 42.24 -29.30
CA ARG A 162 6.72 41.70 -30.20
C ARG A 162 6.81 42.50 -31.52
N GLU A 163 7.57 42.00 -32.44
CA GLU A 163 7.42 42.40 -33.81
C GLU A 163 6.17 41.76 -34.38
N ALA A 164 5.17 42.57 -34.56
CA ALA A 164 4.01 42.26 -35.35
C ALA A 164 4.43 42.22 -36.82
N LEU A 165 4.47 41.06 -37.41
CA LEU A 165 4.54 40.87 -38.85
C LEU A 165 3.12 40.95 -39.39
N GLU A 166 2.74 42.13 -39.80
CA GLU A 166 1.65 42.33 -40.75
C GLU A 166 2.19 42.06 -42.15
N ALA A 167 1.56 41.14 -42.84
CA ALA A 167 1.56 41.04 -44.28
C ALA A 167 0.19 40.59 -44.76
#